data_4fab711dedf92d0201b00563ac5673e6
#
_entry.id   4fab711dedf92d0201b00563ac5673e6
#
_cell.length_a   1.000
_cell.length_b   1.000
_cell.length_c   1.000
_cell.angle_alpha   90.00
_cell.angle_beta   90.00
_cell.angle_gamma   90.00
#
_symmetry.space_group_name_H-M   'P 1'
#
loop_
_entity.id
_entity.type
_entity.pdbx_description
1 polymer ?
#
loop_
_entity_poly.entity_id
_entity_poly.type
_entity_poly.pdbx_seq_one_letter_code
_entity_poly.pdbx_strand_id
1 'polypeptide(L)'
;VIVGGGIAGTSVAYHLAQLGWTDVVLLEQNRLAGGTTWHAAGMVTRLRTSSSMMRINQASADLYARLHALTGHDVGWRQVGSLVLAQTPERLTQYH
;
A
#
# COMPACT_ATOMS: atom_id res chain seq x y z
N VAL A 1 -2.80 12.68 -16.75
CA VAL A 1 -1.35 12.39 -16.74
C VAL A 1 -0.92 12.17 -15.29
N ILE A 2 -0.14 11.10 -15.05
CA ILE A 2 0.47 10.77 -13.77
C ILE A 2 1.98 10.96 -13.93
N VAL A 3 2.62 11.67 -13.01
CA VAL A 3 4.06 11.88 -13.04
C VAL A 3 4.72 11.10 -11.91
N GLY A 4 5.62 10.18 -12.28
CA GLY A 4 6.33 9.29 -11.39
C GLY A 4 5.74 7.86 -11.36
N GLY A 5 6.59 6.87 -11.66
CA GLY A 5 6.27 5.45 -11.73
C GLY A 5 6.63 4.68 -10.45
N GLY A 6 6.67 5.33 -9.29
CA GLY A 6 6.77 4.68 -8.00
C GLY A 6 5.43 4.08 -7.54
N ILE A 7 5.39 3.53 -6.30
CA ILE A 7 4.20 2.88 -5.76
C ILE A 7 2.97 3.79 -5.78
N ALA A 8 3.13 5.09 -5.54
CA ALA A 8 2.02 6.02 -5.55
C ALA A 8 1.43 6.19 -6.97
N GLY A 9 2.28 6.49 -7.96
CA GLY A 9 1.82 6.69 -9.34
C GLY A 9 1.24 5.42 -9.97
N THR A 10 1.87 4.27 -9.77
CA THR A 10 1.35 2.99 -10.25
C THR A 10 0.03 2.60 -9.58
N SER A 11 -0.11 2.89 -8.28
CA SER A 11 -1.38 2.69 -7.55
C SER A 11 -2.49 3.58 -8.10
N VAL A 12 -2.21 4.87 -8.35
CA VAL A 12 -3.18 5.80 -8.96
C VAL A 12 -3.59 5.30 -10.35
N ALA A 13 -2.63 4.91 -11.19
CA ALA A 13 -2.93 4.37 -12.52
C ALA A 13 -3.82 3.12 -12.45
N TYR A 14 -3.50 2.18 -11.56
CA TYR A 14 -4.29 0.97 -11.34
C TYR A 14 -5.73 1.30 -10.95
N HIS A 15 -5.92 2.17 -9.95
CA HIS A 15 -7.25 2.48 -9.46
C HIS A 15 -8.07 3.32 -10.46
N LEU A 16 -7.44 4.21 -11.24
CA LEU A 16 -8.11 4.90 -12.32
C LEU A 16 -8.62 3.91 -13.39
N ALA A 17 -7.80 2.95 -13.77
CA ALA A 17 -8.20 1.89 -14.69
C ALA A 17 -9.38 1.06 -14.14
N GLN A 18 -9.36 0.71 -12.84
CA GLN A 18 -10.48 0.04 -12.18
C GLN A 18 -11.78 0.86 -12.19
N LEU A 19 -11.67 2.18 -12.16
CA LEU A 19 -12.80 3.12 -12.28
C LEU A 19 -13.24 3.37 -13.73
N GLY A 20 -12.65 2.69 -14.70
CA GLY A 20 -12.98 2.82 -16.12
C GLY A 20 -12.29 3.96 -16.85
N TRP A 21 -11.30 4.62 -16.23
CA TRP A 21 -10.50 5.65 -16.91
C TRP A 21 -9.44 4.98 -17.77
N THR A 22 -9.60 5.03 -19.09
CA THR A 22 -8.68 4.40 -20.04
C THR A 22 -7.72 5.40 -20.69
N ASP A 23 -8.01 6.69 -20.62
CA ASP A 23 -7.18 7.76 -21.16
C ASP A 23 -6.22 8.28 -20.06
N VAL A 24 -5.31 7.41 -19.64
CA VAL A 24 -4.33 7.68 -18.58
C VAL A 24 -2.93 7.45 -19.11
N VAL A 25 -2.04 8.43 -18.91
CA VAL A 25 -0.62 8.32 -19.24
C VAL A 25 0.20 8.46 -17.96
N LEU A 26 1.11 7.50 -17.73
CA LEU A 26 2.08 7.55 -16.65
C LEU A 26 3.46 7.86 -17.22
N LEU A 27 4.10 8.90 -16.70
CA LEU A 27 5.44 9.31 -17.08
C LEU A 27 6.43 8.96 -15.96
N GLU A 28 7.47 8.24 -16.31
CA GLU A 28 8.59 7.90 -15.42
C GLU A 28 9.91 8.26 -16.09
N GLN A 29 10.78 8.96 -15.37
CA GLN A 29 12.05 9.45 -15.93
C GLN A 29 13.12 8.36 -16.08
N ASN A 30 13.01 7.25 -15.34
CA ASN A 30 13.99 6.15 -15.36
C ASN A 30 13.26 4.81 -15.57
N ARG A 31 13.11 4.03 -14.50
CA ARG A 31 12.41 2.74 -14.50
C ARG A 31 11.32 2.74 -13.43
N LEU A 32 10.27 1.99 -13.68
CA LEU A 32 9.18 1.81 -12.69
C LEU A 32 9.75 1.29 -11.37
N ALA A 33 9.27 1.87 -10.27
CA ALA A 33 9.69 1.56 -8.90
C ALA A 33 11.18 1.79 -8.59
N GLY A 34 11.96 2.38 -9.49
CA GLY A 34 13.41 2.54 -9.35
C GLY A 34 13.86 3.64 -8.38
N GLY A 35 12.95 4.48 -7.91
CA GLY A 35 13.22 5.56 -6.95
C GLY A 35 13.03 5.13 -5.49
N THR A 36 12.35 5.95 -4.70
CA THR A 36 12.09 5.73 -3.25
C THR A 36 11.39 4.40 -2.98
N THR A 37 10.56 3.91 -3.90
CA THR A 37 9.83 2.64 -3.75
C THR A 37 10.77 1.46 -3.55
N TRP A 38 11.90 1.42 -4.25
CA TRP A 38 12.91 0.38 -4.10
C TRP A 38 13.53 0.32 -2.69
N HIS A 39 13.58 1.45 -1.98
CA HIS A 39 14.19 1.56 -0.66
C HIS A 39 13.19 1.32 0.49
N ALA A 40 11.93 1.05 0.17
CA ALA A 40 10.90 0.83 1.19
C ALA A 40 11.12 -0.50 1.92
N ALA A 41 10.87 -0.50 3.24
CA ALA A 41 11.00 -1.69 4.07
C ALA A 41 9.96 -2.80 3.78
N GLY A 42 8.99 -2.53 2.93
CA GLY A 42 7.95 -3.50 2.54
C GLY A 42 6.91 -3.79 3.62
N MET A 43 6.87 -3.00 4.70
CA MET A 43 5.88 -3.18 5.76
C MET A 43 4.55 -2.49 5.41
N VAL A 44 3.48 -3.28 5.36
CA VAL A 44 2.10 -2.78 5.22
C VAL A 44 1.35 -3.07 6.51
N THR A 45 1.28 -2.07 7.40
CA THR A 45 0.63 -2.21 8.70
C THR A 45 -0.80 -1.69 8.63
N ARG A 46 -1.75 -2.35 9.33
CA ARG A 46 -3.16 -1.92 9.39
C ARG A 46 -3.40 -0.86 10.47
N LEU A 47 -2.70 -0.96 11.61
CA LEU A 47 -2.91 -0.07 12.74
C LEU A 47 -2.23 1.29 12.52
N ARG A 48 -3.01 2.34 12.70
CA ARG A 48 -2.57 3.75 12.69
C ARG A 48 -3.41 4.54 13.70
N THR A 49 -2.88 5.65 14.16
CA THR A 49 -3.58 6.55 15.10
C THR A 49 -4.69 7.37 14.42
N SER A 50 -4.57 7.63 13.13
CA SER A 50 -5.56 8.36 12.34
C SER A 50 -6.52 7.39 11.66
N SER A 51 -7.82 7.60 11.80
CA SER A 51 -8.88 6.80 11.16
C SER A 51 -8.77 6.80 9.61
N SER A 52 -8.43 7.94 9.02
CA SER A 52 -8.23 8.05 7.56
C SER A 52 -7.06 7.21 7.09
N MET A 53 -5.93 7.28 7.80
CA MET A 53 -4.75 6.46 7.49
C MET A 53 -5.01 4.98 7.73
N MET A 54 -5.79 4.63 8.74
CA MET A 54 -6.19 3.25 9.00
C MET A 54 -7.01 2.69 7.83
N ARG A 55 -7.96 3.45 7.29
CA ARG A 55 -8.76 3.05 6.11
C ARG A 55 -7.89 2.83 4.87
N ILE A 56 -6.94 3.74 4.60
CA ILE A 56 -6.01 3.61 3.46
C ILE A 56 -5.14 2.36 3.64
N ASN A 57 -4.59 2.16 4.82
CA ASN A 57 -3.74 0.99 5.10
C ASN A 57 -4.53 -0.33 5.03
N GLN A 58 -5.77 -0.34 5.49
CA GLN A 58 -6.66 -1.49 5.37
C GLN A 58 -6.92 -1.84 3.89
N ALA A 59 -7.32 -0.86 3.08
CA ALA A 59 -7.54 -1.05 1.65
C ALA A 59 -6.27 -1.53 0.93
N SER A 60 -5.11 -0.99 1.32
CA SER A 60 -3.81 -1.44 0.79
C SER A 60 -3.52 -2.91 1.14
N ALA A 61 -3.69 -3.30 2.40
CA ALA A 61 -3.46 -4.68 2.84
C ALA A 61 -4.40 -5.66 2.13
N ASP A 62 -5.67 -5.28 1.96
CA ASP A 62 -6.67 -6.09 1.27
C ASP A 62 -6.36 -6.23 -0.25
N LEU A 63 -5.79 -5.19 -0.86
CA LEU A 63 -5.31 -5.27 -2.24
C LEU A 63 -4.09 -6.20 -2.34
N TYR A 64 -3.08 -6.04 -1.48
CA TYR A 64 -1.89 -6.89 -1.48
C TYR A 64 -2.23 -8.37 -1.32
N ALA A 65 -3.19 -8.70 -0.46
CA ALA A 65 -3.65 -10.08 -0.26
C ALA A 65 -4.24 -10.72 -1.55
N ARG A 66 -4.75 -9.89 -2.46
CA ARG A 66 -5.37 -10.34 -3.72
C ARG A 66 -4.47 -10.23 -4.94
N LEU A 67 -3.34 -9.49 -4.86
CA LEU A 67 -2.50 -9.20 -6.02
C LEU A 67 -1.99 -10.46 -6.70
N HIS A 68 -1.63 -11.50 -5.95
CA HIS A 68 -1.20 -12.77 -6.56
C HIS A 68 -2.30 -13.37 -7.45
N ALA A 69 -3.52 -13.43 -6.94
CA ALA A 69 -4.66 -13.97 -7.71
C ALA A 69 -5.03 -13.09 -8.91
N LEU A 70 -4.86 -11.77 -8.80
CA LEU A 70 -5.18 -10.82 -9.86
C LEU A 70 -4.15 -10.79 -10.99
N THR A 71 -2.88 -11.02 -10.67
CA THR A 71 -1.76 -10.81 -11.61
C THR A 71 -1.03 -12.09 -12.00
N GLY A 72 -1.21 -13.18 -11.25
CA GLY A 72 -0.42 -14.40 -11.38
C GLY A 72 1.01 -14.30 -10.85
N HIS A 73 1.42 -13.15 -10.30
CA HIS A 73 2.77 -12.93 -9.77
C HIS A 73 2.79 -12.98 -8.25
N ASP A 74 3.77 -13.68 -7.65
CA ASP A 74 4.00 -13.62 -6.21
C ASP A 74 4.64 -12.27 -5.86
N VAL A 75 3.88 -11.43 -5.18
CA VAL A 75 4.32 -10.12 -4.71
C VAL A 75 5.04 -10.19 -3.36
N GLY A 76 5.32 -11.38 -2.86
CA GLY A 76 5.96 -11.59 -1.57
C GLY A 76 5.09 -11.24 -0.36
N TRP A 77 3.78 -11.12 -0.53
CA TRP A 77 2.87 -10.80 0.56
C TRP A 77 2.83 -11.94 1.60
N ARG A 78 3.12 -11.61 2.85
CA ARG A 78 3.04 -12.55 3.98
C ARG A 78 2.30 -11.89 5.13
N GLN A 79 1.15 -12.41 5.48
CA GLN A 79 0.34 -11.90 6.59
C GLN A 79 0.77 -12.56 7.90
N VAL A 80 1.87 -12.06 8.46
CA VAL A 80 2.49 -12.60 9.68
C VAL A 80 1.99 -11.93 10.96
N GLY A 81 1.13 -10.94 10.85
CA GLY A 81 0.66 -10.14 11.98
C GLY A 81 1.67 -9.10 12.45
N SER A 82 1.34 -8.44 13.55
CA SER A 82 2.21 -7.47 14.22
C SER A 82 2.03 -7.57 15.72
N LEU A 83 3.11 -7.34 16.45
CA LEU A 83 3.11 -7.24 17.91
C LEU A 83 3.34 -5.80 18.31
N VAL A 84 2.44 -5.27 19.12
CA VAL A 84 2.55 -3.91 19.67
C VAL A 84 2.64 -4.01 21.19
N LEU A 85 3.67 -3.37 21.77
CA LEU A 85 3.86 -3.33 23.20
C LEU A 85 3.23 -2.07 23.77
N ALA A 86 2.25 -2.24 24.67
CA ALA A 86 1.71 -1.16 25.47
C ALA A 86 2.59 -0.99 26.72
N GLN A 87 3.28 0.15 26.82
CA GLN A 87 4.14 0.47 27.96
C GLN A 87 3.38 1.17 29.11
N THR A 88 2.14 1.62 28.85
CA THR A 88 1.29 2.26 29.87
C THR A 88 -0.15 1.76 29.76
N PRO A 89 -0.96 1.83 30.84
CA PRO A 89 -2.38 1.46 30.80
C PRO A 89 -3.18 2.23 29.75
N GLU A 90 -2.87 3.52 29.54
CA GLU A 90 -3.55 4.37 28.55
C GLU A 90 -3.27 3.87 27.13
N ARG A 91 -2.04 3.43 26.86
CA ARG A 91 -1.67 2.82 25.58
C ARG A 91 -2.40 1.50 25.35
N LEU A 92 -2.54 0.69 26.38
CA LEU A 92 -3.28 -0.57 26.28
C LEU A 92 -4.75 -0.31 25.93
N THR A 93 -5.38 0.70 26.56
CA THR A 93 -6.77 1.09 26.25
C THR A 93 -6.93 1.58 24.79
N GLN A 94 -5.90 2.20 24.22
CA GLN A 94 -5.94 2.66 22.82
C GLN A 94 -5.88 1.52 21.78
N TYR A 95 -5.42 0.35 22.18
CA TYR A 95 -5.26 -0.81 21.30
C TYR A 95 -6.44 -1.79 21.35
N HIS A 96 -7.38 -1.57 22.25
CA HIS A 96 -8.66 -2.30 22.38
C HIS A 96 -9.78 -1.54 21.67
#